data_a993f9b8335bb8d99b90f9ef1136d884
#
_entry.id   a993f9b8335bb8d99b90f9ef1136d884
#
_cell.length_a   1.000
_cell.length_b   1.000
_cell.length_c   1.000
_cell.angle_alpha   90.00
_cell.angle_beta   90.00
_cell.angle_gamma   90.00
#
_symmetry.space_group_name_H-M   'P 1'
#
loop_
_entity.id
_entity.type
_entity.pdbx_description
1 polymer ?
#
loop_
_entity_poly.entity_id
_entity_poly.type
_entity_poly.pdbx_seq_one_letter_code
_entity_poly.pdbx_strand_id
1 'polypeptide(L)'
;LAWSSREKLAIETFISNKKLKEFVLSRLFDSKRIARRWKNRFHRNVTFERLPRQGRHRLSEYMNLIGYHVPSTAGPGNTGQRLRTVREQLVRRNGDYENLTAVSKGKWTKVLSHNYHDCVGMREVTLAAMKNLRTFKFGK
;
A
#
# COMPACT_ATOMS: atom_id res chain seq x y z
N LEU A 1 -3.22 -3.96 8.13
CA LEU A 1 -2.32 -2.79 8.02
C LEU A 1 -2.97 -1.73 7.15
N ALA A 2 -2.72 -0.46 7.43
CA ALA A 2 -3.11 0.67 6.61
C ALA A 2 -1.94 1.64 6.43
N TRP A 3 -1.82 2.26 5.25
CA TRP A 3 -0.84 3.30 4.99
C TRP A 3 -1.47 4.67 4.85
N SER A 4 -2.75 4.73 4.53
CA SER A 4 -3.49 5.98 4.36
C SER A 4 -4.89 5.88 4.98
N SER A 5 -5.60 7.00 5.02
CA SER A 5 -7.02 7.01 5.43
C SER A 5 -7.96 6.36 4.40
N ARG A 6 -7.46 6.08 3.18
CA ARG A 6 -8.26 5.49 2.10
C ARG A 6 -8.68 4.06 2.41
N GLU A 7 -7.81 3.27 3.05
CA GLU A 7 -8.13 1.90 3.45
C GLU A 7 -9.27 1.90 4.47
N LYS A 8 -9.24 2.82 5.44
CA LYS A 8 -10.33 3.00 6.41
C LYS A 8 -11.63 3.39 5.70
N LEU A 9 -11.58 4.39 4.83
CA LEU A 9 -12.73 4.83 4.05
C LEU A 9 -13.31 3.71 3.18
N ALA A 10 -12.45 2.92 2.54
CA ALA A 10 -12.90 1.77 1.74
C ALA A 10 -13.64 0.73 2.60
N ILE A 11 -13.12 0.39 3.77
CA ILE A 11 -13.79 -0.51 4.73
C ILE A 11 -15.16 0.06 5.14
N GLU A 12 -15.21 1.34 5.49
CA GLU A 12 -16.44 2.02 5.90
C GLU A 12 -17.48 2.05 4.78
N THR A 13 -17.05 2.19 3.52
CA THR A 13 -17.91 2.30 2.34
C THR A 13 -18.40 0.95 1.82
N PHE A 14 -17.50 -0.03 1.73
CA PHE A 14 -17.78 -1.27 1.01
C PHE A 14 -18.22 -2.44 1.89
N ILE A 15 -17.96 -2.39 3.21
CA ILE A 15 -18.44 -3.43 4.11
C ILE A 15 -19.82 -3.05 4.66
N SER A 16 -20.86 -3.71 4.16
CA SER A 16 -22.24 -3.48 4.60
C SER A 16 -22.53 -4.11 5.97
N ASN A 17 -21.94 -5.27 6.27
CA ASN A 17 -22.13 -5.96 7.55
C ASN A 17 -21.47 -5.16 8.69
N LYS A 18 -22.30 -4.63 9.59
CA LYS A 18 -21.85 -3.78 10.72
C LYS A 18 -20.85 -4.47 11.63
N LYS A 19 -21.10 -5.73 12.03
CA LYS A 19 -20.22 -6.49 12.94
C LYS A 19 -18.86 -6.75 12.29
N LEU A 20 -18.86 -7.15 11.01
CA LEU A 20 -17.62 -7.34 10.25
C LEU A 20 -16.85 -6.04 10.10
N LYS A 21 -17.54 -4.94 9.80
CA LYS A 21 -16.93 -3.61 9.68
C LYS A 21 -16.23 -3.20 10.99
N GLU A 22 -16.92 -3.28 12.11
CA GLU A 22 -16.38 -2.97 13.44
C GLU A 22 -15.19 -3.88 13.78
N PHE A 23 -15.30 -5.19 13.50
CA PHE A 23 -14.23 -6.14 13.70
C PHE A 23 -12.97 -5.79 12.88
N VAL A 24 -13.11 -5.44 11.60
CA VAL A 24 -11.98 -5.06 10.73
C VAL A 24 -11.38 -3.73 11.16
N LEU A 25 -12.22 -2.71 11.45
CA LEU A 25 -11.76 -1.38 11.87
C LEU A 25 -11.02 -1.43 13.21
N SER A 26 -11.47 -2.24 14.17
CA SER A 26 -10.80 -2.38 15.47
C SER A 26 -9.41 -2.99 15.37
N ARG A 27 -9.12 -3.71 14.29
CA ARG A 27 -7.82 -4.33 14.00
C ARG A 27 -6.99 -3.57 12.97
N LEU A 28 -7.51 -2.45 12.47
CA LEU A 28 -6.79 -1.65 11.48
C LEU A 28 -5.60 -0.95 12.12
N PHE A 29 -4.41 -1.28 11.68
CA PHE A 29 -3.16 -0.77 12.22
C PHE A 29 -2.58 0.30 11.30
N ASP A 30 -2.34 1.50 11.83
CA ASP A 30 -1.73 2.62 11.10
C ASP A 30 -0.21 2.45 10.99
N SER A 31 0.22 1.76 9.94
CA SER A 31 1.62 1.50 9.62
C SER A 31 2.39 2.78 9.33
N LYS A 32 1.77 3.75 8.66
CA LYS A 32 2.42 5.03 8.33
C LYS A 32 2.80 5.82 9.57
N ARG A 33 1.94 5.84 10.59
CA ARG A 33 2.22 6.53 11.86
C ARG A 33 3.44 5.92 12.55
N ILE A 34 3.53 4.60 12.59
CA ILE A 34 4.66 3.89 13.19
C ILE A 34 5.95 4.13 12.39
N ALA A 35 5.89 4.00 11.07
CA ALA A 35 7.03 4.25 10.18
C ALA A 35 7.55 5.69 10.31
N ARG A 36 6.66 6.70 10.40
CA ARG A 36 7.06 8.10 10.65
C ARG A 36 7.80 8.27 11.98
N ARG A 37 7.27 7.66 13.06
CA ARG A 37 7.92 7.71 14.37
C ARG A 37 9.30 7.07 14.34
N TRP A 38 9.41 5.91 13.69
CA TRP A 38 10.68 5.21 13.50
C TRP A 38 11.68 6.04 12.70
N LYS A 39 11.28 6.55 11.52
CA LYS A 39 12.11 7.41 10.67
C LYS A 39 12.62 8.63 11.43
N ASN A 40 11.74 9.35 12.12
CA ASN A 40 12.11 10.56 12.86
C ASN A 40 13.04 10.29 14.02
N ARG A 41 13.09 9.07 14.53
CA ARG A 41 13.97 8.69 15.64
C ARG A 41 15.32 8.17 15.16
N PHE A 42 15.32 7.29 14.18
CA PHE A 42 16.51 6.52 13.78
C PHE A 42 17.14 6.98 12.45
N HIS A 43 16.41 7.74 11.65
CA HIS A 43 16.82 8.19 10.32
C HIS A 43 16.57 9.69 10.14
N ARG A 44 16.99 10.51 11.12
CA ARG A 44 16.74 11.96 11.14
C ARG A 44 17.35 12.68 9.95
N ASN A 45 18.51 12.25 9.50
CA ASN A 45 19.28 12.80 8.36
C ASN A 45 18.66 12.47 7.00
N VAL A 46 17.76 11.49 6.94
CA VAL A 46 17.08 11.16 5.68
C VAL A 46 15.93 12.14 5.46
N THR A 47 15.98 12.88 4.36
CA THR A 47 14.90 13.78 3.95
C THR A 47 14.11 13.13 2.82
N PHE A 48 12.79 13.02 3.01
CA PHE A 48 11.89 12.56 1.96
C PHE A 48 11.40 13.73 1.12
N GLU A 49 11.40 13.55 -0.18
CA GLU A 49 10.92 14.54 -1.13
C GLU A 49 9.41 14.76 -1.00
N ARG A 50 8.97 16.01 -1.05
CA ARG A 50 7.55 16.36 -1.12
C ARG A 50 7.13 16.43 -2.58
N LEU A 51 6.39 15.43 -3.04
CA LEU A 51 5.79 15.47 -4.38
C LEU A 51 4.41 16.13 -4.36
N PRO A 52 4.07 16.89 -5.44
CA PRO A 52 2.72 17.38 -5.63
C PRO A 52 1.69 16.25 -5.57
N ARG A 53 0.55 16.48 -4.92
CA ARG A 53 -0.56 15.52 -4.74
C ARG A 53 -0.27 14.25 -3.92
N GLN A 54 1.00 13.86 -3.72
CA GLN A 54 1.36 12.66 -2.95
C GLN A 54 1.89 12.99 -1.55
N GLY A 55 2.38 14.21 -1.37
CA GLY A 55 2.97 14.67 -0.11
C GLY A 55 4.32 14.00 0.18
N ARG A 56 4.73 14.06 1.45
CA ARG A 56 5.88 13.32 2.00
C ARG A 56 5.41 12.00 2.59
N HIS A 57 6.32 11.11 2.90
CA HIS A 57 6.05 9.84 3.57
C HIS A 57 5.24 8.86 2.70
N ARG A 58 5.68 8.67 1.44
CA ARG A 58 5.20 7.60 0.56
C ARG A 58 5.74 6.25 1.04
N LEU A 59 4.97 5.20 0.83
CA LEU A 59 5.40 3.85 1.19
C LEU A 59 6.74 3.48 0.52
N SER A 60 6.91 3.81 -0.76
CA SER A 60 8.14 3.55 -1.53
C SER A 60 9.40 4.15 -0.90
N GLU A 61 9.32 5.32 -0.27
CA GLU A 61 10.46 5.94 0.41
C GLU A 61 10.90 5.11 1.64
N TYR A 62 9.95 4.55 2.37
CA TYR A 62 10.23 3.68 3.51
C TYR A 62 10.70 2.30 3.07
N MET A 63 10.16 1.77 1.96
CA MET A 63 10.63 0.52 1.37
C MET A 63 12.10 0.64 0.95
N ASN A 64 12.47 1.73 0.29
CA ASN A 64 13.88 2.01 -0.05
C ASN A 64 14.76 2.11 1.21
N LEU A 65 14.26 2.75 2.28
CA LEU A 65 15.00 2.91 3.52
C LEU A 65 15.35 1.58 4.21
N ILE A 66 14.54 0.56 4.02
CA ILE A 66 14.77 -0.80 4.52
C ILE A 66 15.44 -1.73 3.49
N GLY A 67 15.78 -1.21 2.30
CA GLY A 67 16.37 -2.01 1.22
C GLY A 67 15.37 -2.94 0.51
N TYR A 68 14.06 -2.70 0.63
CA TYR A 68 13.07 -3.47 -0.10
C TYR A 68 12.89 -2.90 -1.51
N HIS A 69 13.27 -3.67 -2.51
CA HIS A 69 13.20 -3.28 -3.91
C HIS A 69 11.99 -3.90 -4.61
N VAL A 70 11.13 -3.05 -5.16
CA VAL A 70 10.03 -3.48 -6.01
C VAL A 70 10.58 -3.78 -7.41
N PRO A 71 10.32 -4.96 -7.99
CA PRO A 71 10.73 -5.25 -9.36
C PRO A 71 10.21 -4.20 -10.34
N SER A 72 11.00 -3.84 -11.34
CA SER A 72 10.63 -2.83 -12.34
C SER A 72 9.32 -3.15 -13.06
N THR A 73 9.03 -4.44 -13.25
CA THR A 73 7.77 -4.94 -13.83
C THR A 73 6.54 -4.65 -12.98
N ALA A 74 6.71 -4.52 -11.65
CA ALA A 74 5.68 -4.21 -10.67
C ALA A 74 5.80 -2.79 -10.11
N GLY A 75 6.75 -1.99 -10.60
CA GLY A 75 7.05 -0.65 -10.13
C GLY A 75 5.94 0.38 -10.34
N PRO A 76 6.08 1.56 -9.73
CA PRO A 76 5.09 2.63 -9.80
C PRO A 76 4.93 3.11 -11.25
N GLY A 77 3.72 3.46 -11.61
CA GLY A 77 3.38 4.05 -12.90
C GLY A 77 2.10 3.48 -13.49
N ASN A 78 1.22 4.38 -13.89
CA ASN A 78 0.02 4.06 -14.66
C ASN A 78 -0.98 3.04 -14.04
N THR A 79 -0.85 2.70 -12.74
CA THR A 79 -1.77 1.75 -12.08
C THR A 79 -3.22 2.20 -12.20
N GLY A 80 -3.50 3.50 -11.98
CA GLY A 80 -4.85 4.04 -12.14
C GLY A 80 -5.35 3.95 -13.58
N GLN A 81 -4.49 4.19 -14.58
CA GLN A 81 -4.85 4.07 -15.99
C GLN A 81 -5.07 2.59 -16.38
N ARG A 82 -4.20 1.69 -15.91
CA ARG A 82 -4.37 0.23 -16.13
C ARG A 82 -5.69 -0.25 -15.56
N LEU A 83 -6.01 0.14 -14.33
CA LEU A 83 -7.26 -0.21 -13.67
C LEU A 83 -8.49 0.33 -14.43
N ARG A 84 -8.43 1.59 -14.88
CA ARG A 84 -9.48 2.19 -15.71
C ARG A 84 -9.70 1.38 -16.99
N THR A 85 -8.63 1.07 -17.73
CA THR A 85 -8.73 0.27 -18.96
C THR A 85 -9.38 -1.10 -18.72
N VAL A 86 -8.98 -1.79 -17.63
CA VAL A 86 -9.55 -3.10 -17.30
C VAL A 86 -11.02 -2.98 -16.94
N ARG A 87 -11.42 -1.98 -16.15
CA ARG A 87 -12.82 -1.74 -15.81
C ARG A 87 -13.68 -1.45 -17.05
N GLU A 88 -13.22 -0.60 -17.95
CA GLU A 88 -13.91 -0.29 -19.21
C GLU A 88 -14.09 -1.55 -20.06
N GLN A 89 -13.08 -2.41 -20.13
CA GLN A 89 -13.18 -3.68 -20.85
C GLN A 89 -14.14 -4.66 -20.18
N LEU A 90 -14.13 -4.75 -18.85
CA LEU A 90 -15.08 -5.58 -18.10
C LEU A 90 -16.53 -5.13 -18.35
N VAL A 91 -16.80 -3.82 -18.31
CA VAL A 91 -18.14 -3.30 -18.61
C VAL A 91 -18.60 -3.72 -20.03
N ARG A 92 -17.71 -3.60 -21.04
CA ARG A 92 -18.01 -4.01 -22.43
C ARG A 92 -18.19 -5.52 -22.59
N ARG A 93 -17.76 -6.32 -21.63
CA ARG A 93 -17.83 -7.80 -21.62
C ARG A 93 -18.78 -8.33 -20.53
N ASN A 94 -19.76 -7.52 -20.12
CA ASN A 94 -20.76 -7.87 -19.09
C ASN A 94 -20.15 -8.39 -17.76
N GLY A 95 -18.96 -7.90 -17.39
CA GLY A 95 -18.27 -8.32 -16.18
C GLY A 95 -17.45 -9.61 -16.33
N ASP A 96 -17.45 -10.24 -17.49
CA ASP A 96 -16.79 -11.51 -17.72
C ASP A 96 -15.28 -11.31 -17.92
N TYR A 97 -14.50 -11.79 -16.93
CA TYR A 97 -13.04 -11.72 -16.96
C TYR A 97 -12.42 -12.61 -18.04
N GLU A 98 -13.03 -13.77 -18.31
CA GLU A 98 -12.46 -14.71 -19.29
C GLU A 98 -12.49 -14.15 -20.71
N ASN A 99 -13.47 -13.31 -21.01
CA ASN A 99 -13.60 -12.62 -22.28
C ASN A 99 -12.72 -11.36 -22.42
N LEU A 100 -11.88 -11.04 -21.42
CA LEU A 100 -10.90 -9.98 -21.55
C LEU A 100 -9.81 -10.35 -22.56
N THR A 101 -9.33 -9.34 -23.31
CA THR A 101 -8.16 -9.51 -24.17
C THR A 101 -6.91 -9.85 -23.35
N ALA A 102 -5.95 -10.55 -23.96
CA ALA A 102 -4.66 -10.86 -23.32
C ALA A 102 -3.95 -9.59 -22.82
N VAL A 103 -4.04 -8.49 -23.55
CA VAL A 103 -3.50 -7.17 -23.17
C VAL A 103 -4.16 -6.66 -21.87
N SER A 104 -5.49 -6.78 -21.77
CA SER A 104 -6.21 -6.34 -20.56
C SER A 104 -5.93 -7.24 -19.35
N LYS A 105 -5.86 -8.56 -19.57
CA LYS A 105 -5.43 -9.52 -18.53
C LYS A 105 -4.00 -9.19 -18.05
N GLY A 106 -3.07 -8.89 -18.97
CA GLY A 106 -1.71 -8.46 -18.62
C GLY A 106 -1.65 -7.14 -17.83
N LYS A 107 -2.52 -6.17 -18.16
CA LYS A 107 -2.65 -4.93 -17.35
C LYS A 107 -3.17 -5.23 -15.95
N TRP A 108 -4.14 -6.13 -15.81
CA TRP A 108 -4.68 -6.55 -14.52
C TRP A 108 -3.61 -7.24 -13.67
N THR A 109 -2.86 -8.18 -14.24
CA THR A 109 -1.73 -8.84 -13.55
C THR A 109 -0.72 -7.83 -13.01
N LYS A 110 -0.39 -6.79 -13.78
CA LYS A 110 0.51 -5.70 -13.33
C LYS A 110 -0.09 -4.90 -12.17
N VAL A 111 -1.40 -4.66 -12.15
CA VAL A 111 -2.08 -4.00 -11.02
C VAL A 111 -2.00 -4.87 -9.77
N LEU A 112 -2.28 -6.17 -9.89
CA LEU A 112 -2.20 -7.11 -8.77
C LEU A 112 -0.77 -7.24 -8.23
N SER A 113 0.22 -7.36 -9.12
CA SER A 113 1.63 -7.42 -8.73
C SER A 113 2.07 -6.16 -7.98
N HIS A 114 1.68 -4.98 -8.45
CA HIS A 114 1.96 -3.72 -7.74
C HIS A 114 1.34 -3.72 -6.34
N ASN A 115 0.06 -4.07 -6.23
CA ASN A 115 -0.64 -4.13 -4.94
C ASN A 115 -0.02 -5.16 -3.99
N TYR A 116 0.42 -6.31 -4.51
CA TYR A 116 1.14 -7.33 -3.73
C TYR A 116 2.42 -6.73 -3.11
N HIS A 117 3.24 -6.04 -3.90
CA HIS A 117 4.46 -5.42 -3.40
C HIS A 117 4.19 -4.29 -2.43
N ASP A 118 3.12 -3.53 -2.60
CA ASP A 118 2.70 -2.52 -1.62
C ASP A 118 2.32 -3.17 -0.27
N CYS A 119 1.57 -4.27 -0.30
CA CYS A 119 1.19 -5.00 0.91
C CYS A 119 2.40 -5.62 1.62
N VAL A 120 3.27 -6.29 0.89
CA VAL A 120 4.49 -6.89 1.44
C VAL A 120 5.43 -5.80 1.95
N GLY A 121 5.68 -4.76 1.16
CA GLY A 121 6.54 -3.64 1.56
C GLY A 121 6.03 -2.94 2.82
N MET A 122 4.73 -2.70 2.91
CA MET A 122 4.13 -2.13 4.12
C MET A 122 4.33 -3.03 5.35
N ARG A 123 4.19 -4.35 5.19
CA ARG A 123 4.46 -5.31 6.25
C ARG A 123 5.92 -5.24 6.70
N GLU A 124 6.88 -5.29 5.78
CA GLU A 124 8.31 -5.27 6.08
C GLU A 124 8.74 -3.94 6.74
N VAL A 125 8.28 -2.80 6.24
CA VAL A 125 8.52 -1.49 6.87
C VAL A 125 7.96 -1.46 8.30
N THR A 126 6.77 -2.01 8.52
CA THR A 126 6.15 -2.05 9.85
C THR A 126 6.96 -2.90 10.81
N LEU A 127 7.40 -4.09 10.38
CA LEU A 127 8.21 -5.00 11.19
C LEU A 127 9.56 -4.38 11.55
N ALA A 128 10.26 -3.78 10.58
CA ALA A 128 11.53 -3.08 10.81
C ALA A 128 11.37 -1.93 11.82
N ALA A 129 10.33 -1.11 11.63
CA ALA A 129 10.03 -0.01 12.53
C ALA A 129 9.71 -0.49 13.96
N MET A 130 8.90 -1.54 14.09
CA MET A 130 8.52 -2.10 15.39
C MET A 130 9.73 -2.73 16.12
N LYS A 131 10.58 -3.47 15.40
CA LYS A 131 11.80 -4.07 15.96
C LYS A 131 12.67 -2.99 16.60
N ASN A 132 13.00 -1.94 15.86
CA ASN A 132 13.87 -0.87 16.35
C ASN A 132 13.23 -0.05 17.49
N LEU A 133 11.92 0.20 17.44
CA LEU A 133 11.23 0.93 18.50
C LEU A 133 11.08 0.11 19.79
N ARG A 134 11.04 -1.23 19.72
CA ARG A 134 10.98 -2.12 20.88
C ARG A 134 12.34 -2.20 21.58
N THR A 135 13.40 -2.48 20.84
CA THR A 135 14.77 -2.56 21.40
C THR A 135 15.15 -1.30 22.18
N PHE A 136 14.67 -0.14 21.75
CA PHE A 136 14.95 1.11 22.46
C PHE A 136 14.21 1.25 23.80
N LYS A 137 13.04 0.62 23.99
CA LYS A 137 12.30 0.70 25.27
C LYS A 137 12.92 -0.14 26.39
N PHE A 138 13.70 -1.14 26.05
CA PHE A 138 14.29 -2.08 27.00
C PHE A 138 15.80 -1.89 27.24
N GLY A 139 16.41 -0.89 26.58
CA GLY A 139 17.82 -0.54 26.69
C GLY A 139 18.11 0.64 27.63
N LYS A 140 17.28 0.84 28.68
CA LYS A 140 17.53 1.79 29.77
C LYS A 140 17.61 1.04 31.08
#